data_146a0eaca1f445fdb2132dbd4596a70f
#
_entry.id   146a0eaca1f445fdb2132dbd4596a70f
#
_cell.length_a   1.000
_cell.length_b   1.000
_cell.length_c   1.000
_cell.angle_alpha   90.00
_cell.angle_beta   90.00
_cell.angle_gamma   90.00
#
_symmetry.space_group_name_H-M   'P 1'
#
loop_
_entity.id
_entity.type
_entity.pdbx_description
1 polymer ?
#
loop_
_entity_poly.entity_id
_entity_poly.type
_entity_poly.pdbx_seq_one_letter_code
_entity_poly.pdbx_strand_id
1 'polypeptide(L)'
;MYKLIFLSKIKRFCVLISSVIYRGCVYKCGNNVHFERVGLIAGGKYMSIGDNTSFQQGIYLTAWDRYKSQRFTPQITVGTNCSFGAFNHISCINKIIIGNGLLTGKWVTISDNNHGGTDLEDLKINPQDRELISKGIVRIFDNVFLGDKSTVLSGVTIGEGAVI
;
A
#
# COMPACT_ATOMS: atom_id res chain seq x y z
N MET A 1 31.52 6.15 17.34
CA MET A 1 30.44 7.17 17.43
C MET A 1 30.32 8.01 16.15
N TYR A 2 31.36 8.67 15.63
CA TYR A 2 31.31 9.51 14.41
C TYR A 2 30.85 8.78 13.13
N LYS A 3 31.25 7.53 12.88
CA LYS A 3 30.79 6.73 11.71
C LYS A 3 29.29 6.49 11.70
N LEU A 4 28.68 6.23 12.85
CA LEU A 4 27.23 6.02 12.98
C LEU A 4 26.43 7.30 12.69
N ILE A 5 26.91 8.45 13.16
CA ILE A 5 26.28 9.76 12.91
C ILE A 5 26.39 10.11 11.42
N PHE A 6 27.52 9.84 10.79
CA PHE A 6 27.72 10.08 9.36
C PHE A 6 26.80 9.20 8.50
N LEU A 7 26.71 7.90 8.80
CA LEU A 7 25.78 6.97 8.10
C LEU A 7 24.33 7.37 8.27
N SER A 8 23.92 7.85 9.46
CA SER A 8 22.54 8.32 9.66
C SER A 8 22.21 9.57 8.84
N LYS A 9 23.16 10.50 8.69
CA LYS A 9 23.00 11.69 7.84
C LYS A 9 22.88 11.33 6.36
N ILE A 10 23.70 10.38 5.88
CA ILE A 10 23.59 9.88 4.50
C ILE A 10 22.24 9.22 4.28
N LYS A 11 21.80 8.35 5.20
CA LYS A 11 20.47 7.73 5.10
C LYS A 11 19.35 8.77 4.99
N ARG A 12 19.36 9.80 5.86
CA ARG A 12 18.37 10.89 5.79
C ARG A 12 18.40 11.64 4.46
N PHE A 13 19.58 11.92 3.93
CA PHE A 13 19.73 12.58 2.63
C PHE A 13 19.18 11.72 1.48
N CYS A 14 19.49 10.43 1.48
CA CYS A 14 18.93 9.49 0.49
C CYS A 14 17.39 9.41 0.57
N VAL A 15 16.81 9.41 1.78
CA VAL A 15 15.36 9.43 1.97
C VAL A 15 14.73 10.73 1.44
N LEU A 16 15.38 11.87 1.61
CA LEU A 16 14.89 13.13 1.07
C LEU A 16 14.88 13.11 -0.46
N ILE A 17 15.95 12.65 -1.10
CA ILE A 17 16.01 12.54 -2.56
C ILE A 17 14.96 11.57 -3.09
N SER A 18 14.86 10.37 -2.52
CA SER A 18 13.86 9.39 -2.93
C SER A 18 12.44 9.91 -2.75
N SER A 19 12.18 10.62 -1.64
CA SER A 19 10.87 11.23 -1.39
C SER A 19 10.50 12.27 -2.45
N VAL A 20 11.42 13.12 -2.87
CA VAL A 20 11.17 14.10 -3.96
C VAL A 20 10.77 13.38 -5.25
N ILE A 21 11.49 12.32 -5.62
CA ILE A 21 11.20 11.55 -6.83
C ILE A 21 9.83 10.86 -6.74
N TYR A 22 9.59 10.11 -5.67
CA TYR A 22 8.37 9.28 -5.55
C TYR A 22 7.10 10.09 -5.28
N ARG A 23 7.20 11.29 -4.70
CA ARG A 23 6.06 12.21 -4.58
C ARG A 23 5.48 12.59 -5.93
N GLY A 24 6.32 12.73 -6.95
CA GLY A 24 5.87 12.97 -8.33
C GLY A 24 5.24 11.76 -9.02
N CYS A 25 5.39 10.56 -8.46
CA CYS A 25 4.84 9.33 -9.05
C CYS A 25 3.37 9.07 -8.68
N VAL A 26 2.76 9.84 -7.76
CA VAL A 26 1.37 9.67 -7.32
C VAL A 26 0.51 10.87 -7.70
N TYR A 27 -0.81 10.65 -7.86
CA TYR A 27 -1.75 11.68 -8.29
C TYR A 27 -1.79 12.87 -7.32
N LYS A 28 -1.87 12.58 -6.01
CA LYS A 28 -1.87 13.61 -4.95
C LYS A 28 -0.97 13.16 -3.82
N CYS A 29 -0.04 14.00 -3.42
CA CYS A 29 0.87 13.76 -2.32
C CYS A 29 0.86 14.96 -1.38
N GLY A 30 0.57 14.71 -0.11
CA GLY A 30 0.56 15.72 0.93
C GLY A 30 1.96 16.22 1.29
N ASN A 31 2.00 17.11 2.28
CA ASN A 31 3.25 17.65 2.82
C ASN A 31 3.95 16.61 3.70
N ASN A 32 5.28 16.71 3.80
CA ASN A 32 6.08 15.89 4.70
C ASN A 32 5.86 14.37 4.51
N VAL A 33 5.64 13.92 3.26
CA VAL A 33 5.56 12.51 2.92
C VAL A 33 6.95 11.97 2.63
N HIS A 34 7.32 10.88 3.29
CA HIS A 34 8.64 10.29 3.19
C HIS A 34 8.57 8.89 2.58
N PHE A 35 9.40 8.67 1.57
CA PHE A 35 9.64 7.34 0.99
C PHE A 35 11.10 6.95 1.23
N GLU A 36 11.35 5.85 1.92
CA GLU A 36 12.67 5.24 1.93
C GLU A 36 12.95 4.62 0.54
N ARG A 37 13.57 3.48 0.46
CA ARG A 37 13.80 2.78 -0.81
C ARG A 37 12.54 2.04 -1.23
N VAL A 38 11.83 2.55 -2.22
CA VAL A 38 10.60 1.93 -2.76
C VAL A 38 10.93 0.65 -3.52
N GLY A 39 10.10 -0.39 -3.35
CA GLY A 39 10.13 -1.60 -4.15
C GLY A 39 9.46 -1.37 -5.50
N LEU A 40 8.21 -0.90 -5.49
CA LEU A 40 7.45 -0.58 -6.70
C LEU A 40 6.34 0.42 -6.41
N ILE A 41 6.16 1.42 -7.29
CA ILE A 41 4.92 2.19 -7.43
C ILE A 41 4.41 1.97 -8.85
N ALA A 42 3.23 1.35 -8.98
CA ALA A 42 2.56 1.15 -10.26
C ALA A 42 1.13 1.70 -10.20
N GLY A 43 0.70 2.44 -11.22
CA GLY A 43 -0.62 3.08 -11.24
C GLY A 43 -0.76 4.26 -10.27
N GLY A 44 0.30 4.99 -10.02
CA GLY A 44 0.31 6.12 -9.07
C GLY A 44 -0.73 7.20 -9.37
N LYS A 45 -1.18 7.34 -10.62
CA LYS A 45 -2.29 8.24 -11.00
C LYS A 45 -3.62 7.96 -10.27
N TYR A 46 -3.73 6.80 -9.62
CA TYR A 46 -4.90 6.38 -8.83
C TYR A 46 -4.68 6.49 -7.32
N MET A 47 -3.57 7.12 -6.89
CA MET A 47 -3.16 7.14 -5.49
C MET A 47 -3.18 8.56 -4.94
N SER A 48 -3.80 8.72 -3.76
CA SER A 48 -3.75 9.95 -2.97
C SER A 48 -3.19 9.63 -1.58
N ILE A 49 -2.20 10.40 -1.14
CA ILE A 49 -1.50 10.21 0.13
C ILE A 49 -1.59 11.49 0.92
N GLY A 50 -2.02 11.42 2.17
CA GLY A 50 -2.14 12.54 3.09
C GLY A 50 -0.81 12.97 3.71
N ASP A 51 -0.86 14.09 4.43
CA ASP A 51 0.31 14.72 5.06
C ASP A 51 0.98 13.82 6.12
N ASN A 52 2.26 14.05 6.36
CA ASN A 52 3.05 13.41 7.42
C ASN A 52 3.05 11.88 7.36
N THR A 53 2.95 11.31 6.17
CA THR A 53 2.92 9.85 5.98
C THR A 53 4.30 9.34 5.60
N SER A 54 4.71 8.22 6.18
CA SER A 54 6.02 7.62 5.93
C SER A 54 5.91 6.18 5.46
N PHE A 55 6.74 5.83 4.48
CA PHE A 55 6.88 4.50 3.94
C PHE A 55 8.31 4.03 4.11
N GLN A 56 8.50 2.96 4.90
CA GLN A 56 9.82 2.36 5.06
C GLN A 56 10.24 1.60 3.80
N GLN A 57 11.47 1.09 3.81
CA GLN A 57 12.07 0.42 2.65
C GLN A 57 11.23 -0.75 2.11
N GLY A 58 11.27 -0.93 0.81
CA GLY A 58 10.68 -2.09 0.14
C GLY A 58 9.16 -2.04 0.01
N ILE A 59 8.52 -0.87 0.18
CA ILE A 59 7.07 -0.73 -0.03
C ILE A 59 6.70 -1.04 -1.48
N TYR A 60 5.62 -1.80 -1.67
CA TYR A 60 4.94 -2.00 -2.95
C TYR A 60 3.57 -1.33 -2.90
N LEU A 61 3.34 -0.34 -3.75
CA LEU A 61 2.06 0.35 -3.93
C LEU A 61 1.61 0.12 -5.36
N THR A 62 0.59 -0.69 -5.57
CA THR A 62 0.16 -1.09 -6.90
C THR A 62 -1.35 -0.88 -7.08
N ALA A 63 -1.71 -0.12 -8.10
CA ALA A 63 -3.08 0.11 -8.53
C ALA A 63 -3.21 -0.28 -10.00
N TRP A 64 -3.83 -1.43 -10.24
CA TRP A 64 -3.90 -2.04 -11.55
C TRP A 64 -5.18 -1.63 -12.27
N ASP A 65 -5.07 -0.89 -13.37
CA ASP A 65 -6.19 -0.50 -14.22
C ASP A 65 -6.45 -1.52 -15.34
N ARG A 66 -5.58 -2.50 -15.45
CA ARG A 66 -5.70 -3.57 -16.45
C ARG A 66 -5.05 -4.86 -15.97
N TYR A 67 -5.71 -5.98 -16.23
CA TYR A 67 -5.14 -7.31 -16.14
C TYR A 67 -5.69 -8.15 -17.30
N LYS A 68 -4.83 -8.62 -18.22
CA LYS A 68 -5.24 -9.28 -19.46
C LYS A 68 -6.29 -8.44 -20.24
N SER A 69 -7.48 -9.00 -20.46
CA SER A 69 -8.61 -8.31 -21.11
C SER A 69 -9.41 -7.42 -20.15
N GLN A 70 -9.29 -7.63 -18.83
CA GLN A 70 -10.04 -6.89 -17.82
C GLN A 70 -9.57 -5.44 -17.71
N ARG A 71 -10.51 -4.54 -17.41
CA ARG A 71 -10.26 -3.13 -17.12
C ARG A 71 -10.83 -2.78 -15.77
N PHE A 72 -10.09 -1.97 -15.00
CA PHE A 72 -10.45 -1.56 -13.66
C PHE A 72 -10.30 -0.05 -13.48
N THR A 73 -10.92 0.47 -12.43
CA THR A 73 -10.80 1.87 -12.00
C THR A 73 -10.34 1.89 -10.54
N PRO A 74 -9.08 1.48 -10.27
CA PRO A 74 -8.59 1.39 -8.90
C PRO A 74 -8.53 2.76 -8.22
N GLN A 75 -8.64 2.75 -6.89
CA GLN A 75 -8.40 3.93 -6.08
C GLN A 75 -7.72 3.54 -4.77
N ILE A 76 -6.57 4.13 -4.48
CA ILE A 76 -5.90 4.04 -3.17
C ILE A 76 -5.92 5.41 -2.53
N THR A 77 -6.50 5.50 -1.34
CA THR A 77 -6.50 6.71 -0.53
C THR A 77 -5.86 6.40 0.82
N VAL A 78 -4.82 7.14 1.17
CA VAL A 78 -4.14 7.07 2.45
C VAL A 78 -4.33 8.39 3.17
N GLY A 79 -4.78 8.33 4.43
CA GLY A 79 -4.95 9.49 5.29
C GLY A 79 -3.64 10.13 5.73
N THR A 80 -3.73 11.00 6.74
CA THR A 80 -2.61 11.72 7.31
C THR A 80 -1.95 10.96 8.47
N ASN A 81 -0.69 11.29 8.79
CA ASN A 81 0.03 10.74 9.94
C ASN A 81 0.15 9.21 9.93
N CYS A 82 0.21 8.58 8.76
CA CYS A 82 0.36 7.13 8.63
C CYS A 82 1.83 6.72 8.61
N SER A 83 2.13 5.55 9.17
CA SER A 83 3.48 4.99 9.18
C SER A 83 3.45 3.53 8.72
N PHE A 84 4.01 3.29 7.54
CA PHE A 84 4.09 1.97 6.95
C PHE A 84 5.46 1.35 7.22
N GLY A 85 5.47 0.18 7.86
CA GLY A 85 6.66 -0.63 8.11
C GLY A 85 7.31 -1.12 6.81
N ALA A 86 8.47 -1.75 6.95
CA ALA A 86 9.24 -2.24 5.80
C ALA A 86 8.51 -3.39 5.08
N PHE A 87 8.67 -3.44 3.75
CA PHE A 87 8.21 -4.51 2.88
C PHE A 87 6.69 -4.72 2.88
N ASN A 88 5.92 -3.68 3.14
CA ASN A 88 4.46 -3.76 3.01
C ASN A 88 4.06 -3.80 1.53
N HIS A 89 2.95 -4.47 1.25
CA HIS A 89 2.39 -4.60 -0.10
C HIS A 89 0.93 -4.17 -0.11
N ILE A 90 0.61 -3.13 -0.89
CA ILE A 90 -0.75 -2.67 -1.14
C ILE A 90 -1.08 -2.91 -2.60
N SER A 91 -2.11 -3.73 -2.87
CA SER A 91 -2.53 -4.10 -4.23
C SER A 91 -4.01 -3.81 -4.44
N CYS A 92 -4.34 -3.01 -5.45
CA CYS A 92 -5.69 -2.50 -5.67
C CYS A 92 -6.13 -2.66 -7.13
N ILE A 93 -7.35 -3.15 -7.33
CA ILE A 93 -8.08 -3.08 -8.62
C ILE A 93 -9.41 -2.33 -8.49
N ASN A 94 -9.95 -2.20 -7.27
CA ASN A 94 -11.20 -1.55 -6.96
C ASN A 94 -10.96 -0.35 -6.04
N LYS A 95 -10.95 -0.55 -4.72
CA LYS A 95 -10.79 0.57 -3.80
C LYS A 95 -10.21 0.16 -2.45
N ILE A 96 -9.16 0.87 -2.02
CA ILE A 96 -8.57 0.77 -0.68
C ILE A 96 -8.59 2.15 -0.05
N ILE A 97 -9.25 2.26 1.11
CA ILE A 97 -9.34 3.50 1.88
C ILE A 97 -8.69 3.26 3.23
N ILE A 98 -7.66 4.03 3.51
CA ILE A 98 -6.91 4.02 4.78
C ILE A 98 -7.12 5.37 5.43
N GLY A 99 -7.62 5.36 6.67
CA GLY A 99 -7.83 6.54 7.50
C GLY A 99 -6.53 7.16 8.01
N ASN A 100 -6.65 8.03 8.99
CA ASN A 100 -5.51 8.74 9.58
C ASN A 100 -4.83 7.90 10.67
N GLY A 101 -3.55 8.12 10.90
CA GLY A 101 -2.84 7.53 12.03
C GLY A 101 -2.63 6.01 11.93
N LEU A 102 -2.75 5.40 10.73
CA LEU A 102 -2.43 3.98 10.57
C LEU A 102 -0.95 3.73 10.92
N LEU A 103 -0.71 2.74 11.76
CA LEU A 103 0.60 2.16 11.98
C LEU A 103 0.63 0.72 11.47
N THR A 104 1.63 0.36 10.68
CA THR A 104 1.83 -1.03 10.29
C THR A 104 3.19 -1.55 10.75
N GLY A 105 3.23 -2.82 11.10
CA GLY A 105 4.45 -3.60 11.19
C GLY A 105 5.07 -3.88 9.82
N LYS A 106 5.99 -4.81 9.78
CA LYS A 106 6.67 -5.24 8.55
C LYS A 106 5.87 -6.32 7.83
N TRP A 107 6.02 -6.41 6.50
CA TRP A 107 5.43 -7.48 5.68
C TRP A 107 3.91 -7.52 5.71
N VAL A 108 3.27 -6.38 6.02
CA VAL A 108 1.81 -6.28 5.98
C VAL A 108 1.34 -6.27 4.54
N THR A 109 0.29 -7.06 4.23
CA THR A 109 -0.37 -7.08 2.92
C THR A 109 -1.78 -6.52 3.04
N ILE A 110 -2.13 -5.56 2.17
CA ILE A 110 -3.48 -5.02 2.03
C ILE A 110 -3.89 -5.19 0.57
N SER A 111 -4.87 -6.05 0.30
CA SER A 111 -5.29 -6.34 -1.07
C SER A 111 -6.81 -6.37 -1.19
N ASP A 112 -7.33 -5.70 -2.21
CA ASP A 112 -8.74 -5.78 -2.56
C ASP A 112 -9.04 -6.77 -3.69
N ASN A 113 -8.08 -7.60 -4.04
CA ASN A 113 -8.20 -8.50 -5.18
C ASN A 113 -7.56 -9.87 -4.96
N ASN A 114 -8.04 -10.86 -5.74
CA ASN A 114 -7.52 -12.21 -5.80
C ASN A 114 -7.51 -12.72 -7.25
N HIS A 115 -6.69 -13.74 -7.53
CA HIS A 115 -6.72 -14.49 -8.78
C HIS A 115 -7.80 -15.57 -8.74
N GLY A 116 -8.98 -15.26 -9.30
CA GLY A 116 -10.15 -16.14 -9.31
C GLY A 116 -10.92 -16.17 -7.99
N GLY A 117 -12.02 -16.88 -8.01
CA GLY A 117 -12.88 -17.16 -6.87
C GLY A 117 -12.56 -18.48 -6.19
N THR A 118 -13.60 -19.01 -5.52
CA THR A 118 -13.57 -20.31 -4.85
C THR A 118 -14.50 -21.32 -5.55
N ASP A 119 -14.98 -20.99 -6.75
CA ASP A 119 -15.92 -21.81 -7.49
C ASP A 119 -15.22 -22.99 -8.17
N LEU A 120 -15.95 -24.08 -8.36
CA LEU A 120 -15.42 -25.31 -8.97
C LEU A 120 -14.86 -25.10 -10.39
N GLU A 121 -15.40 -24.13 -11.12
CA GLU A 121 -14.93 -23.78 -12.46
C GLU A 121 -13.51 -23.19 -12.43
N ASP A 122 -13.20 -22.35 -11.42
CA ASP A 122 -11.87 -21.77 -11.24
C ASP A 122 -10.80 -22.82 -10.95
N LEU A 123 -11.17 -23.99 -10.38
CA LEU A 123 -10.21 -25.06 -10.09
C LEU A 123 -9.57 -25.64 -11.38
N LYS A 124 -10.28 -25.56 -12.50
CA LYS A 124 -9.82 -26.08 -13.80
C LYS A 124 -8.90 -25.11 -14.54
N ILE A 125 -8.83 -23.86 -14.08
CA ILE A 125 -8.06 -22.79 -14.71
C ILE A 125 -6.76 -22.60 -13.95
N ASN A 126 -5.63 -22.52 -14.68
CA ASN A 126 -4.34 -22.16 -14.05
C ASN A 126 -4.49 -20.83 -13.29
N PRO A 127 -4.02 -20.70 -12.03
CA PRO A 127 -4.16 -19.48 -11.24
C PRO A 127 -3.71 -18.20 -11.94
N GLN A 128 -2.66 -18.25 -12.75
CA GLN A 128 -2.20 -17.12 -13.55
C GLN A 128 -3.20 -16.72 -14.64
N ASP A 129 -4.05 -17.63 -15.06
CA ASP A 129 -5.02 -17.42 -16.15
C ASP A 129 -6.40 -17.02 -15.66
N ARG A 130 -6.65 -17.12 -14.36
CA ARG A 130 -7.90 -16.68 -13.74
C ARG A 130 -8.06 -15.17 -13.82
N GLU A 131 -9.30 -14.72 -13.86
CA GLU A 131 -9.63 -13.31 -13.76
C GLU A 131 -9.28 -12.76 -12.37
N LEU A 132 -8.90 -11.46 -12.30
CA LEU A 132 -8.85 -10.78 -11.02
C LEU A 132 -10.26 -10.43 -10.56
N ILE A 133 -10.56 -10.75 -9.32
CA ILE A 133 -11.85 -10.45 -8.70
C ILE A 133 -11.63 -9.65 -7.41
N SER A 134 -12.59 -8.76 -7.12
CA SER A 134 -12.67 -8.02 -5.87
C SER A 134 -13.99 -8.36 -5.17
N LYS A 135 -13.93 -8.78 -3.91
CA LYS A 135 -15.12 -9.01 -3.07
C LYS A 135 -15.64 -7.71 -2.45
N GLY A 136 -15.02 -6.58 -2.75
CA GLY A 136 -15.45 -5.27 -2.25
C GLY A 136 -14.29 -4.40 -1.79
N ILE A 137 -14.65 -3.23 -1.31
CA ILE A 137 -13.73 -2.20 -0.83
C ILE A 137 -13.03 -2.67 0.44
N VAL A 138 -11.72 -2.42 0.54
CA VAL A 138 -11.00 -2.50 1.81
C VAL A 138 -11.08 -1.14 2.49
N ARG A 139 -11.54 -1.12 3.74
CA ARG A 139 -11.63 0.09 4.54
C ARG A 139 -10.95 -0.09 5.90
N ILE A 140 -9.97 0.74 6.18
CA ILE A 140 -9.26 0.80 7.46
C ILE A 140 -9.53 2.18 8.04
N PHE A 141 -10.17 2.24 9.21
CA PHE A 141 -10.49 3.51 9.86
C PHE A 141 -9.27 4.12 10.57
N ASP A 142 -9.48 5.18 11.33
CA ASP A 142 -8.41 5.95 11.96
C ASP A 142 -7.76 5.17 13.12
N ASN A 143 -6.48 5.47 13.39
CA ASN A 143 -5.71 4.99 14.54
C ASN A 143 -5.61 3.45 14.65
N VAL A 144 -5.62 2.74 13.54
CA VAL A 144 -5.46 1.28 13.50
C VAL A 144 -3.99 0.89 13.58
N PHE A 145 -3.69 -0.21 14.28
CA PHE A 145 -2.40 -0.88 14.24
C PHE A 145 -2.52 -2.24 13.57
N LEU A 146 -1.75 -2.48 12.53
CA LEU A 146 -1.59 -3.79 11.89
C LEU A 146 -0.22 -4.35 12.25
N GLY A 147 -0.19 -5.45 13.01
CA GLY A 147 1.06 -6.12 13.41
C GLY A 147 1.82 -6.72 12.22
N ASP A 148 3.03 -7.19 12.49
CA ASP A 148 3.90 -7.80 11.48
C ASP A 148 3.20 -8.96 10.78
N LYS A 149 3.31 -9.00 9.44
CA LYS A 149 2.75 -10.06 8.58
C LYS A 149 1.22 -10.15 8.55
N SER A 150 0.50 -9.18 9.11
CA SER A 150 -0.95 -9.11 8.97
C SER A 150 -1.36 -9.05 7.50
N THR A 151 -2.47 -9.70 7.15
CA THR A 151 -3.03 -9.65 5.80
C THR A 151 -4.49 -9.19 5.85
N VAL A 152 -4.78 -8.07 5.17
CA VAL A 152 -6.13 -7.53 5.00
C VAL A 152 -6.60 -7.84 3.60
N LEU A 153 -7.71 -8.56 3.48
CA LEU A 153 -8.23 -9.05 2.21
C LEU A 153 -9.44 -8.22 1.73
N SER A 154 -9.82 -8.47 0.49
CA SER A 154 -10.93 -7.84 -0.21
C SER A 154 -12.23 -7.85 0.60
N GLY A 155 -12.91 -6.69 0.67
CA GLY A 155 -14.18 -6.51 1.37
C GLY A 155 -14.06 -6.33 2.88
N VAL A 156 -12.85 -6.36 3.45
CA VAL A 156 -12.64 -6.21 4.91
C VAL A 156 -12.78 -4.75 5.33
N THR A 157 -13.48 -4.54 6.43
CA THR A 157 -13.54 -3.25 7.14
C THR A 157 -12.94 -3.42 8.54
N ILE A 158 -11.96 -2.58 8.88
CA ILE A 158 -11.30 -2.54 10.20
C ILE A 158 -11.72 -1.24 10.88
N GLY A 159 -12.33 -1.36 12.07
CA GLY A 159 -12.84 -0.22 12.84
C GLY A 159 -11.72 0.64 13.43
N GLU A 160 -12.09 1.84 13.84
CA GLU A 160 -11.18 2.81 14.47
C GLU A 160 -10.53 2.23 15.73
N GLY A 161 -9.23 2.51 15.90
CA GLY A 161 -8.45 2.10 17.06
C GLY A 161 -8.18 0.59 17.17
N ALA A 162 -8.54 -0.21 16.16
CA ALA A 162 -8.32 -1.65 16.19
C ALA A 162 -6.83 -2.02 16.18
N VAL A 163 -6.52 -3.14 16.84
CA VAL A 163 -5.20 -3.79 16.87
C VAL A 163 -5.34 -5.20 16.29
N ILE A 164 -4.59 -5.50 15.22
CA ILE A 164 -4.63 -6.76 14.48
C ILE A 164 -3.25 -7.43 14.57
#